data_57c619c0acc63d29f242a8db2513692d
#
_entry.id   57c619c0acc63d29f242a8db2513692d
#
_cell.length_a   1.000
_cell.length_b   1.000
_cell.length_c   1.000
_cell.angle_alpha   90.00
_cell.angle_beta   90.00
_cell.angle_gamma   90.00
#
_symmetry.space_group_name_H-M   'P 1'
#
loop_
_entity.id
_entity.type
_entity.pdbx_description
1 polymer ?
#
loop_
_entity_poly.entity_id
_entity_poly.type
_entity_poly.pdbx_seq_one_letter_code
_entity_poly.pdbx_strand_id
1 'polypeptide(L)'
;MTPIRISKPNGKSWDLTEADVAVLQSALPDSIYIQWSLNDTYQVQFTAWDDGSPAYQLLQIQSLVQVDGQWFVIKQIQPDYSGGINTVAITGTHIALEYLNQHRAYGDLTHAKWKMNGQTLGTDDPDAANNVQLTKATPQKIIDYFGLKWTQDAGLNFKIHGDFNESQVNLNQDLQWKEVLDLILSTWSTTVIWPDNQTINIYSAKEFYQDRGHRIDYLHDTSEVQLSYDSTNLSNGARLVGATYDVTSTVDTGLPTGQISTGGKGAQAVINDAKKYLGVPYVWGGPGGARGGNPFNGMDCSSFVSQVYKDFGINIPAYTVSMEAYGRVINRSEVQTGDMGFYGARGSSYHIAMALDNQTMIYEPQPGEVCKTAPISSYPPTWWERNDQMAAIVNQRDPSTPGPDAPAETNTTKSYFMPFWYQNQESVSRWGLYPRDDIVSSTIQDPETMKSYANGQFNVNPEFTLEATTKNIGRPTPGDIMRVEIRPVHYVAKLKLVGYQYYPYSRQTQTQLTYNSNPQTILTYQKAQSANAKAAASQVKEIITRVTDNANTIITADADEMAKIKKITNGGS
;
A
#
# COMPACT_ATOMS: atom_id res chain seq x y z
N MET A 1 10.14 -40.73 1.42
CA MET A 1 10.43 -39.48 0.70
C MET A 1 9.75 -39.58 -0.66
N THR A 2 8.95 -38.57 -1.03
CA THR A 2 8.36 -38.50 -2.36
C THR A 2 9.48 -38.21 -3.36
N PRO A 3 9.66 -38.99 -4.45
CA PRO A 3 10.75 -38.77 -5.38
C PRO A 3 10.57 -37.43 -6.11
N ILE A 4 11.67 -36.75 -6.42
CA ILE A 4 11.65 -35.61 -7.34
C ILE A 4 11.39 -36.16 -8.74
N ARG A 5 10.36 -35.65 -9.37
CA ARG A 5 10.00 -36.05 -10.72
C ARG A 5 10.25 -34.89 -11.68
N ILE A 6 10.72 -35.19 -12.87
CA ILE A 6 10.98 -34.20 -13.90
C ILE A 6 10.36 -34.62 -15.22
N SER A 7 9.84 -33.68 -15.97
CA SER A 7 9.26 -33.88 -17.29
C SER A 7 9.75 -32.84 -18.28
N LYS A 8 9.73 -33.18 -19.56
CA LYS A 8 9.99 -32.25 -20.65
C LYS A 8 9.00 -31.08 -20.63
N PRO A 9 9.40 -29.94 -21.22
CA PRO A 9 8.44 -28.87 -21.46
C PRO A 9 7.34 -29.40 -22.37
N ASN A 10 6.12 -29.41 -21.88
CA ASN A 10 4.97 -29.80 -22.69
C ASN A 10 4.16 -28.54 -23.00
N GLY A 11 4.34 -27.98 -24.20
CA GLY A 11 3.81 -26.67 -24.60
C GLY A 11 2.29 -26.54 -24.63
N LYS A 12 1.51 -27.56 -24.24
CA LYS A 12 0.05 -27.53 -24.41
C LYS A 12 -0.80 -28.21 -23.32
N SER A 13 -0.25 -29.04 -22.47
CA SER A 13 -1.04 -29.79 -21.48
C SER A 13 -0.24 -30.06 -20.24
N TRP A 14 -0.86 -29.78 -19.09
CA TRP A 14 -0.39 -30.16 -17.76
C TRP A 14 -0.74 -31.61 -17.41
N ASP A 15 -1.37 -32.31 -18.33
CA ASP A 15 -1.78 -33.71 -18.19
C ASP A 15 -0.57 -34.60 -18.51
N LEU A 16 0.26 -34.82 -17.48
CA LEU A 16 1.46 -35.62 -17.57
C LEU A 16 1.13 -37.09 -17.33
N THR A 17 1.39 -37.92 -18.32
CA THR A 17 1.36 -39.38 -18.12
C THR A 17 2.64 -39.83 -17.42
N GLU A 18 2.62 -40.99 -16.74
CA GLU A 18 3.81 -41.55 -16.10
C GLU A 18 4.97 -41.79 -17.09
N ALA A 19 4.67 -41.99 -18.38
CA ALA A 19 5.67 -42.19 -19.44
C ALA A 19 6.47 -40.91 -19.74
N ASP A 20 5.92 -39.75 -19.43
CA ASP A 20 6.56 -38.45 -19.66
C ASP A 20 7.44 -37.97 -18.50
N VAL A 21 7.46 -38.73 -17.41
CA VAL A 21 8.07 -38.33 -16.14
C VAL A 21 9.25 -39.22 -15.79
N ALA A 22 10.42 -38.63 -15.59
CA ALA A 22 11.61 -39.30 -15.05
C ALA A 22 11.83 -38.96 -13.57
N VAL A 23 12.48 -39.85 -12.84
CA VAL A 23 12.87 -39.62 -11.43
C VAL A 23 14.28 -39.06 -11.38
N LEU A 24 14.45 -37.87 -10.81
CA LEU A 24 15.74 -37.22 -10.62
C LEU A 24 16.36 -37.72 -9.29
N GLN A 25 17.50 -38.40 -9.38
CA GLN A 25 18.21 -38.93 -8.22
C GLN A 25 19.44 -38.08 -7.84
N SER A 26 19.90 -37.25 -8.75
CA SER A 26 21.11 -36.43 -8.57
C SER A 26 20.90 -35.11 -7.86
N ALA A 27 19.67 -34.81 -7.39
CA ALA A 27 19.42 -33.62 -6.59
C ALA A 27 20.02 -33.78 -5.17
N LEU A 28 20.72 -32.74 -4.71
CA LEU A 28 21.34 -32.72 -3.38
C LEU A 28 20.27 -32.45 -2.31
N PRO A 29 19.97 -33.39 -1.40
CA PRO A 29 18.82 -33.28 -0.49
C PRO A 29 18.79 -32.01 0.37
N ASP A 30 19.95 -31.56 0.84
CA ASP A 30 20.05 -30.39 1.72
C ASP A 30 19.95 -29.05 0.98
N SER A 31 20.01 -29.08 -0.37
CA SER A 31 19.83 -27.89 -1.20
C SER A 31 18.40 -27.68 -1.64
N ILE A 32 17.52 -28.69 -1.43
CA ILE A 32 16.14 -28.66 -1.94
C ILE A 32 15.25 -27.93 -0.94
N TYR A 33 14.74 -26.77 -1.35
CA TYR A 33 13.75 -26.07 -0.55
C TYR A 33 12.58 -25.53 -1.38
N ILE A 34 11.45 -25.44 -0.71
CA ILE A 34 10.25 -24.78 -1.20
C ILE A 34 10.09 -23.48 -0.41
N GLN A 35 10.01 -22.37 -1.13
CA GLN A 35 9.74 -21.05 -0.56
C GLN A 35 8.33 -20.62 -0.95
N TRP A 36 7.58 -20.18 0.05
CA TRP A 36 6.26 -19.59 -0.13
C TRP A 36 6.14 -18.31 0.68
N SER A 37 5.54 -17.29 0.09
CA SER A 37 5.10 -16.08 0.76
C SER A 37 3.70 -15.69 0.31
N LEU A 38 2.95 -15.11 1.23
CA LEU A 38 1.54 -14.75 1.07
C LEU A 38 1.31 -13.86 -0.14
N ASN A 39 0.46 -14.28 -1.07
CA ASN A 39 0.06 -13.57 -2.29
C ASN A 39 1.22 -13.12 -3.20
N ASP A 40 2.40 -13.70 -3.04
CA ASP A 40 3.61 -13.27 -3.77
C ASP A 40 4.35 -14.47 -4.36
N THR A 41 5.21 -15.11 -3.59
CA THR A 41 6.16 -16.10 -4.07
C THR A 41 5.69 -17.53 -3.77
N TYR A 42 5.80 -18.42 -4.75
CA TYR A 42 5.78 -19.86 -4.54
C TYR A 42 6.75 -20.51 -5.52
N GLN A 43 7.91 -20.87 -5.02
CA GLN A 43 9.02 -21.37 -5.83
C GLN A 43 9.73 -22.55 -5.17
N VAL A 44 10.43 -23.31 -5.99
CA VAL A 44 11.38 -24.35 -5.56
C VAL A 44 12.79 -23.98 -5.98
N GLN A 45 13.76 -24.29 -5.14
CA GLN A 45 15.17 -24.24 -5.52
C GLN A 45 15.86 -25.53 -5.11
N PHE A 46 16.82 -25.97 -5.91
CA PHE A 46 17.69 -27.12 -5.60
C PHE A 46 18.94 -27.11 -6.48
N THR A 47 19.95 -27.86 -6.04
CA THR A 47 21.15 -28.15 -6.83
C THR A 47 21.17 -29.64 -7.19
N ALA A 48 21.49 -29.95 -8.41
CA ALA A 48 21.71 -31.33 -8.87
C ALA A 48 23.12 -31.46 -9.45
N TRP A 49 23.72 -32.64 -9.32
CA TRP A 49 24.99 -32.95 -9.95
C TRP A 49 24.78 -33.79 -11.21
N ASP A 50 25.71 -33.66 -12.17
CA ASP A 50 25.63 -34.40 -13.42
C ASP A 50 25.98 -35.87 -13.20
N ASP A 51 24.96 -36.72 -13.17
CA ASP A 51 25.08 -38.16 -13.03
C ASP A 51 25.03 -38.90 -14.40
N GLY A 52 24.98 -38.13 -15.50
CA GLY A 52 24.83 -38.65 -16.86
C GLY A 52 23.46 -39.26 -17.16
N SER A 53 22.50 -39.17 -16.24
CA SER A 53 21.17 -39.77 -16.40
C SER A 53 20.29 -38.98 -17.39
N PRO A 54 19.33 -39.67 -18.05
CA PRO A 54 18.33 -38.98 -18.85
C PRO A 54 17.50 -37.98 -18.04
N ALA A 55 17.27 -38.22 -16.75
CA ALA A 55 16.55 -37.31 -15.87
C ALA A 55 17.33 -35.98 -15.66
N TYR A 56 18.64 -36.03 -15.46
CA TYR A 56 19.46 -34.84 -15.39
C TYR A 56 19.41 -34.01 -16.67
N GLN A 57 19.41 -34.66 -17.84
CA GLN A 57 19.34 -33.98 -19.14
C GLN A 57 17.99 -33.29 -19.40
N LEU A 58 16.94 -33.65 -18.67
CA LEU A 58 15.65 -32.99 -18.68
C LEU A 58 15.64 -31.68 -17.88
N LEU A 59 16.68 -31.36 -17.10
CA LEU A 59 16.81 -30.09 -16.39
C LEU A 59 17.06 -28.96 -17.38
N GLN A 60 15.98 -28.50 -18.01
CA GLN A 60 16.00 -27.46 -19.03
C GLN A 60 15.01 -26.34 -18.66
N ILE A 61 15.22 -25.15 -19.22
CA ILE A 61 14.25 -24.04 -19.09
C ILE A 61 12.89 -24.52 -19.58
N GLN A 62 11.84 -24.20 -18.86
CA GLN A 62 10.44 -24.61 -19.08
C GLN A 62 10.15 -26.09 -18.83
N SER A 63 11.10 -26.88 -18.39
CA SER A 63 10.79 -28.24 -17.89
C SER A 63 9.99 -28.15 -16.60
N LEU A 64 9.17 -29.20 -16.36
CA LEU A 64 8.37 -29.31 -15.16
C LEU A 64 9.10 -30.15 -14.11
N VAL A 65 9.12 -29.71 -12.87
CA VAL A 65 9.67 -30.48 -11.75
C VAL A 65 8.65 -30.59 -10.65
N GLN A 66 8.45 -31.82 -10.15
CA GLN A 66 7.58 -32.08 -9.00
C GLN A 66 8.41 -32.28 -7.74
N VAL A 67 8.15 -31.45 -6.74
CA VAL A 67 8.79 -31.51 -5.43
C VAL A 67 7.70 -31.47 -4.37
N ASP A 68 7.73 -32.42 -3.44
CA ASP A 68 6.75 -32.52 -2.34
C ASP A 68 5.29 -32.45 -2.80
N GLY A 69 4.99 -33.10 -3.95
CA GLY A 69 3.65 -33.17 -4.52
C GLY A 69 3.18 -31.94 -5.30
N GLN A 70 3.99 -30.88 -5.36
CA GLN A 70 3.69 -29.67 -6.12
C GLN A 70 4.52 -29.58 -7.39
N TRP A 71 3.93 -29.10 -8.48
CA TRP A 71 4.60 -28.90 -9.76
C TRP A 71 5.12 -27.48 -9.92
N PHE A 72 6.34 -27.36 -10.42
CA PHE A 72 7.02 -26.11 -10.71
C PHE A 72 7.56 -26.10 -12.13
N VAL A 73 7.61 -24.94 -12.76
CA VAL A 73 8.24 -24.69 -14.06
C VAL A 73 9.63 -24.16 -13.85
N ILE A 74 10.65 -24.79 -14.40
CA ILE A 74 12.04 -24.35 -14.30
C ILE A 74 12.21 -23.03 -15.05
N LYS A 75 12.63 -21.98 -14.34
CA LYS A 75 12.82 -20.62 -14.87
C LYS A 75 14.28 -20.22 -14.98
N GLN A 76 15.11 -20.73 -14.08
CA GLN A 76 16.54 -20.42 -14.08
C GLN A 76 17.35 -21.70 -13.93
N ILE A 77 18.45 -21.75 -14.65
CA ILE A 77 19.42 -22.83 -14.62
C ILE A 77 20.80 -22.19 -14.58
N GLN A 78 21.55 -22.48 -13.53
CA GLN A 78 22.90 -21.95 -13.33
C GLN A 78 23.90 -23.11 -13.20
N PRO A 79 24.56 -23.50 -14.28
CA PRO A 79 25.62 -24.51 -14.24
C PRO A 79 26.84 -24.00 -13.49
N ASP A 80 27.43 -24.85 -12.68
CA ASP A 80 28.70 -24.61 -12.00
C ASP A 80 29.66 -25.77 -12.29
N TYR A 81 30.82 -25.43 -12.83
CA TYR A 81 31.88 -26.36 -13.23
C TYR A 81 33.09 -26.31 -12.29
N SER A 82 32.90 -25.79 -11.08
CA SER A 82 33.94 -25.71 -10.05
C SER A 82 34.14 -27.03 -9.31
N GLY A 83 35.33 -27.26 -8.79
CA GLY A 83 35.64 -28.41 -7.90
C GLY A 83 35.66 -29.79 -8.56
N GLY A 84 35.63 -29.90 -9.90
CA GLY A 84 35.75 -31.18 -10.61
C GLY A 84 34.42 -32.00 -10.66
N ILE A 85 33.33 -31.47 -10.14
CA ILE A 85 31.99 -32.03 -10.26
C ILE A 85 31.09 -30.97 -10.92
N ASN A 86 30.44 -31.33 -12.02
CA ASN A 86 29.50 -30.46 -12.67
C ASN A 86 28.21 -30.47 -11.88
N THR A 87 27.79 -29.31 -11.42
CA THR A 87 26.50 -29.13 -10.75
C THR A 87 25.66 -28.08 -11.47
N VAL A 88 24.37 -28.11 -11.20
CA VAL A 88 23.43 -27.11 -11.72
C VAL A 88 22.51 -26.65 -10.60
N ALA A 89 22.42 -25.35 -10.38
CA ALA A 89 21.41 -24.77 -9.52
C ALA A 89 20.15 -24.45 -10.32
N ILE A 90 19.02 -24.88 -9.81
CA ILE A 90 17.71 -24.78 -10.45
C ILE A 90 16.81 -23.90 -9.61
N THR A 91 16.09 -22.98 -10.27
CA THR A 91 14.97 -22.25 -9.66
C THR A 91 13.72 -22.47 -10.51
N GLY A 92 12.65 -22.92 -9.87
CA GLY A 92 11.35 -23.13 -10.51
C GLY A 92 10.24 -22.34 -9.83
N THR A 93 9.34 -21.78 -10.64
CA THR A 93 8.13 -21.09 -10.19
C THR A 93 6.95 -22.06 -10.19
N HIS A 94 6.07 -21.97 -9.19
CA HIS A 94 4.88 -22.82 -9.11
C HIS A 94 4.04 -22.75 -10.38
N ILE A 95 3.59 -23.87 -10.85
CA ILE A 95 2.93 -24.05 -12.17
C ILE A 95 1.72 -23.14 -12.34
N ALA A 96 0.88 -22.98 -11.32
CA ALA A 96 -0.30 -22.12 -11.42
C ALA A 96 0.07 -20.63 -11.55
N LEU A 97 1.11 -20.18 -10.84
CA LEU A 97 1.59 -18.79 -10.93
C LEU A 97 2.20 -18.51 -12.30
N GLU A 98 2.94 -19.47 -12.85
CA GLU A 98 3.48 -19.35 -14.20
C GLU A 98 2.37 -19.25 -15.24
N TYR A 99 1.34 -20.07 -15.11
CA TYR A 99 0.16 -20.01 -15.97
C TYR A 99 -0.52 -18.63 -15.94
N LEU A 100 -0.76 -18.10 -14.75
CA LEU A 100 -1.40 -16.80 -14.56
C LEU A 100 -0.62 -15.65 -15.23
N ASN A 101 0.72 -15.75 -15.25
CA ASN A 101 1.59 -14.77 -15.89
C ASN A 101 1.58 -14.84 -17.43
N GLN A 102 1.29 -16.00 -17.99
CA GLN A 102 1.41 -16.24 -19.44
C GLN A 102 0.09 -16.09 -20.20
N HIS A 103 -1.05 -16.16 -19.51
CA HIS A 103 -2.34 -16.26 -20.17
C HIS A 103 -3.20 -15.01 -19.91
N ARG A 104 -3.88 -14.58 -20.96
CA ARG A 104 -4.89 -13.53 -20.87
C ARG A 104 -6.21 -14.10 -20.34
N ALA A 105 -6.88 -13.28 -19.58
CA ALA A 105 -8.25 -13.53 -19.15
C ALA A 105 -9.21 -12.94 -20.20
N TYR A 106 -10.06 -13.77 -20.73
CA TYR A 106 -11.00 -13.37 -21.75
C TYR A 106 -12.37 -13.24 -21.12
N GLY A 107 -12.79 -12.02 -20.82
CA GLY A 107 -14.13 -11.73 -20.35
C GLY A 107 -15.22 -12.05 -21.38
N ASP A 108 -16.40 -11.51 -21.21
CA ASP A 108 -17.46 -11.62 -22.20
C ASP A 108 -16.96 -11.09 -23.56
N LEU A 109 -16.73 -11.99 -24.50
CA LEU A 109 -16.19 -11.69 -25.83
C LEU A 109 -17.09 -10.73 -26.64
N THR A 110 -18.33 -10.49 -26.21
CA THR A 110 -19.22 -9.51 -26.83
C THR A 110 -18.74 -8.07 -26.64
N HIS A 111 -17.86 -7.83 -25.65
CA HIS A 111 -17.32 -6.52 -25.31
C HIS A 111 -15.80 -6.41 -25.53
N ALA A 112 -15.13 -7.49 -25.91
CA ALA A 112 -13.68 -7.49 -26.08
C ALA A 112 -13.26 -6.89 -27.42
N LYS A 113 -12.42 -5.88 -27.40
CA LYS A 113 -11.87 -5.19 -28.60
C LYS A 113 -10.62 -5.84 -29.18
N TRP A 114 -10.47 -7.13 -29.15
CA TRP A 114 -9.22 -7.71 -29.59
C TRP A 114 -9.33 -8.70 -30.73
N LYS A 115 -8.24 -8.82 -31.44
CA LYS A 115 -8.13 -9.65 -32.61
C LYS A 115 -7.40 -10.93 -32.24
N MET A 116 -8.04 -12.05 -32.47
CA MET A 116 -7.37 -13.35 -32.48
C MET A 116 -7.29 -13.84 -33.90
N ASN A 117 -6.08 -14.18 -34.38
CA ASN A 117 -5.84 -14.60 -35.77
C ASN A 117 -6.36 -13.61 -36.83
N GLY A 118 -6.28 -12.32 -36.56
CA GLY A 118 -6.73 -11.27 -37.48
C GLY A 118 -8.22 -10.99 -37.51
N GLN A 119 -9.02 -11.71 -36.71
CA GLN A 119 -10.45 -11.43 -36.54
C GLN A 119 -10.69 -10.55 -35.34
N THR A 120 -11.58 -9.57 -35.45
CA THR A 120 -12.06 -8.77 -34.33
C THR A 120 -13.09 -9.57 -33.57
N LEU A 121 -12.79 -9.85 -32.30
CA LEU A 121 -13.75 -10.47 -31.38
C LEU A 121 -14.33 -9.33 -30.53
N GLY A 122 -15.57 -8.94 -30.77
CA GLY A 122 -16.27 -7.89 -30.03
C GLY A 122 -16.98 -6.88 -30.92
N THR A 123 -17.63 -5.91 -30.32
CA THR A 123 -18.31 -4.83 -31.04
C THR A 123 -17.31 -3.76 -31.46
N ASP A 124 -17.45 -3.25 -32.69
CA ASP A 124 -16.68 -2.09 -33.19
C ASP A 124 -17.10 -0.75 -32.55
N ASP A 125 -17.82 -0.78 -31.42
CA ASP A 125 -18.24 0.40 -30.72
C ASP A 125 -17.04 1.08 -30.04
N PRO A 126 -16.60 2.24 -30.55
CA PRO A 126 -15.46 2.97 -29.98
C PRO A 126 -15.74 3.46 -28.55
N ASP A 127 -17.01 3.57 -28.14
CA ASP A 127 -17.41 4.02 -26.81
C ASP A 127 -17.49 2.86 -25.80
N ALA A 128 -17.62 1.61 -26.26
CA ALA A 128 -17.64 0.44 -25.39
C ALA A 128 -16.36 0.27 -24.55
N ALA A 129 -15.21 0.79 -25.04
CA ALA A 129 -13.94 0.77 -24.28
C ALA A 129 -13.84 1.86 -23.22
N ASN A 130 -14.60 2.92 -23.36
CA ASN A 130 -14.62 4.08 -22.44
C ASN A 130 -15.76 4.03 -21.43
N ASN A 131 -16.76 3.16 -21.65
CA ASN A 131 -17.84 2.96 -20.71
C ASN A 131 -17.34 2.05 -19.56
N VAL A 132 -16.94 2.69 -18.48
CA VAL A 132 -16.70 2.01 -17.20
C VAL A 132 -18.02 1.44 -16.71
N GLN A 133 -18.28 0.18 -16.99
CA GLN A 133 -19.47 -0.51 -16.49
C GLN A 133 -19.17 -1.05 -15.10
N LEU A 134 -19.55 -0.26 -14.09
CA LEU A 134 -19.48 -0.67 -12.70
C LEU A 134 -20.50 -1.78 -12.44
N THR A 135 -20.01 -2.94 -12.10
CA THR A 135 -20.82 -4.09 -11.76
C THR A 135 -20.60 -4.47 -10.31
N LYS A 136 -21.66 -4.71 -9.55
CA LYS A 136 -21.53 -5.36 -8.24
C LYS A 136 -21.13 -6.82 -8.44
N ALA A 137 -19.98 -7.19 -7.91
CA ALA A 137 -19.43 -8.53 -8.06
C ALA A 137 -18.82 -9.04 -6.77
N THR A 138 -18.75 -10.36 -6.65
CA THR A 138 -17.93 -11.11 -5.71
C THR A 138 -16.72 -11.67 -6.47
N PRO A 139 -15.68 -12.21 -5.79
CA PRO A 139 -14.58 -12.90 -6.48
C PRO A 139 -15.06 -14.02 -7.40
N GLN A 140 -16.09 -14.78 -7.02
CA GLN A 140 -16.68 -15.82 -7.87
C GLN A 140 -17.19 -15.23 -9.18
N LYS A 141 -17.97 -14.14 -9.11
CA LYS A 141 -18.53 -13.49 -10.29
C LYS A 141 -17.46 -12.92 -11.21
N ILE A 142 -16.34 -12.43 -10.65
CA ILE A 142 -15.17 -11.98 -11.44
C ILE A 142 -14.54 -13.17 -12.16
N ILE A 143 -14.30 -14.27 -11.46
CA ILE A 143 -13.72 -15.48 -12.06
C ILE A 143 -14.63 -16.05 -13.15
N ASP A 144 -15.95 -16.09 -12.90
CA ASP A 144 -16.94 -16.56 -13.88
C ASP A 144 -16.95 -15.68 -15.13
N TYR A 145 -16.84 -14.37 -14.96
CA TYR A 145 -16.81 -13.42 -16.06
C TYR A 145 -15.58 -13.59 -16.96
N PHE A 146 -14.39 -13.69 -16.36
CA PHE A 146 -13.14 -13.81 -17.10
C PHE A 146 -12.80 -15.24 -17.49
N GLY A 147 -13.39 -16.26 -16.83
CA GLY A 147 -12.92 -17.65 -16.86
C GLY A 147 -13.66 -18.61 -17.79
N LEU A 148 -14.77 -18.19 -18.35
CA LEU A 148 -15.81 -19.10 -18.88
C LEU A 148 -15.37 -20.06 -20.00
N LYS A 149 -14.33 -19.81 -20.76
CA LYS A 149 -13.94 -20.71 -21.85
C LYS A 149 -12.51 -21.25 -21.77
N TRP A 150 -11.60 -20.54 -21.14
CA TRP A 150 -10.16 -20.78 -21.28
C TRP A 150 -9.52 -21.53 -20.12
N THR A 151 -10.11 -21.45 -18.93
CA THR A 151 -9.62 -22.20 -17.76
C THR A 151 -9.83 -23.70 -17.87
N GLN A 152 -10.91 -24.12 -18.52
CA GLN A 152 -11.20 -25.53 -18.75
C GLN A 152 -10.24 -26.15 -19.77
N ASP A 153 -9.93 -25.43 -20.83
CA ASP A 153 -8.99 -25.89 -21.87
C ASP A 153 -7.54 -25.92 -21.38
N ALA A 154 -7.22 -25.12 -20.39
CA ALA A 154 -5.88 -25.01 -19.81
C ALA A 154 -5.65 -25.91 -18.58
N GLY A 155 -6.68 -26.61 -18.12
CA GLY A 155 -6.60 -27.45 -16.93
C GLY A 155 -6.44 -26.71 -15.62
N LEU A 156 -6.68 -25.39 -15.59
CA LEU A 156 -6.62 -24.57 -14.37
C LEU A 156 -8.01 -24.42 -13.74
N ASN A 157 -8.10 -24.65 -12.45
CA ASN A 157 -9.35 -24.57 -11.68
C ASN A 157 -9.27 -23.43 -10.66
N PHE A 158 -10.39 -22.73 -10.47
CA PHE A 158 -10.54 -21.75 -9.38
C PHE A 158 -11.53 -22.27 -8.35
N LYS A 159 -11.20 -22.08 -7.07
CA LYS A 159 -12.09 -22.39 -5.95
C LYS A 159 -12.13 -21.21 -5.00
N ILE A 160 -13.33 -20.76 -4.69
CA ILE A 160 -13.57 -19.68 -3.73
C ILE A 160 -13.94 -20.29 -2.38
N HIS A 161 -13.32 -19.83 -1.31
CA HIS A 161 -13.50 -20.32 0.05
C HIS A 161 -13.87 -19.17 0.99
N GLY A 162 -14.99 -19.31 1.68
CA GLY A 162 -15.53 -18.32 2.60
C GLY A 162 -16.40 -17.27 1.90
N ASP A 163 -16.94 -16.38 2.72
CA ASP A 163 -17.89 -15.35 2.29
C ASP A 163 -17.18 -14.07 1.89
N PHE A 164 -17.64 -13.47 0.79
CA PHE A 164 -17.19 -12.19 0.28
C PHE A 164 -18.40 -11.27 0.04
N ASN A 165 -18.33 -10.06 0.58
CA ASN A 165 -19.33 -9.05 0.28
C ASN A 165 -19.20 -8.61 -1.19
N GLU A 166 -20.33 -8.26 -1.81
CA GLU A 166 -20.30 -7.64 -3.14
C GLU A 166 -19.59 -6.28 -3.09
N SER A 167 -18.77 -6.02 -4.08
CA SER A 167 -18.08 -4.75 -4.27
C SER A 167 -18.25 -4.28 -5.72
N GLN A 168 -18.17 -2.97 -5.94
CA GLN A 168 -18.19 -2.41 -7.29
C GLN A 168 -16.85 -2.61 -7.96
N VAL A 169 -16.84 -3.25 -9.11
CA VAL A 169 -15.65 -3.50 -9.93
C VAL A 169 -15.93 -3.17 -11.38
N ASN A 170 -14.91 -2.74 -12.10
CA ASN A 170 -14.98 -2.59 -13.54
C ASN A 170 -14.56 -3.90 -14.20
N LEU A 171 -15.49 -4.60 -14.81
CA LEU A 171 -15.23 -5.84 -15.56
C LEU A 171 -14.91 -5.59 -17.04
N ASN A 172 -15.14 -4.39 -17.54
CA ASN A 172 -14.84 -4.04 -18.92
C ASN A 172 -13.35 -3.68 -19.08
N GLN A 173 -12.47 -4.66 -18.89
CA GLN A 173 -11.03 -4.52 -18.94
C GLN A 173 -10.41 -5.70 -19.70
N ASP A 174 -9.32 -5.42 -20.40
CA ASP A 174 -8.51 -6.43 -21.07
C ASP A 174 -7.34 -6.80 -20.12
N LEU A 175 -7.51 -7.87 -19.37
CA LEU A 175 -6.60 -8.26 -18.29
C LEU A 175 -5.88 -9.58 -18.60
N GLN A 176 -4.68 -9.73 -18.04
CA GLN A 176 -4.05 -11.03 -17.84
C GLN A 176 -4.64 -11.70 -16.58
N TRP A 177 -4.53 -13.02 -16.47
CA TRP A 177 -5.02 -13.72 -15.29
C TRP A 177 -4.40 -13.23 -13.98
N LYS A 178 -3.12 -12.87 -14.01
CA LYS A 178 -2.48 -12.22 -12.86
C LYS A 178 -3.20 -10.94 -12.46
N GLU A 179 -3.51 -10.09 -13.44
CA GLU A 179 -4.20 -8.81 -13.21
C GLU A 179 -5.63 -8.99 -12.71
N VAL A 180 -6.32 -10.09 -13.09
CA VAL A 180 -7.62 -10.47 -12.52
C VAL A 180 -7.49 -10.79 -11.04
N LEU A 181 -6.45 -11.51 -10.64
CA LEU A 181 -6.19 -11.79 -9.22
C LEU A 181 -5.77 -10.53 -8.47
N ASP A 182 -4.97 -9.65 -9.08
CA ASP A 182 -4.60 -8.36 -8.50
C ASP A 182 -5.84 -7.46 -8.31
N LEU A 183 -6.82 -7.50 -9.24
CA LEU A 183 -8.12 -6.84 -9.08
C LEU A 183 -8.88 -7.39 -7.86
N ILE A 184 -8.89 -8.71 -7.67
CA ILE A 184 -9.52 -9.34 -6.51
C ILE A 184 -8.79 -8.91 -5.22
N LEU A 185 -7.46 -8.97 -5.18
CA LEU A 185 -6.66 -8.58 -4.02
C LEU A 185 -6.82 -7.09 -3.66
N SER A 186 -6.86 -6.22 -4.65
CA SER A 186 -7.05 -4.77 -4.44
C SER A 186 -8.47 -4.44 -3.96
N THR A 187 -9.47 -5.19 -4.41
CA THR A 187 -10.88 -4.98 -4.02
C THR A 187 -11.17 -5.53 -2.63
N TRP A 188 -10.64 -6.70 -2.29
CA TRP A 188 -10.76 -7.36 -0.98
C TRP A 188 -9.35 -7.58 -0.41
N SER A 189 -8.79 -6.57 0.21
CA SER A 189 -7.39 -6.51 0.66
C SER A 189 -6.94 -7.61 1.65
N THR A 190 -7.89 -8.32 2.25
CA THR A 190 -7.59 -9.43 3.17
C THR A 190 -7.67 -10.81 2.51
N THR A 191 -7.88 -10.85 1.19
CA THR A 191 -7.97 -12.10 0.43
C THR A 191 -6.63 -12.81 0.38
N VAL A 192 -6.67 -14.12 0.43
CA VAL A 192 -5.51 -14.99 0.28
C VAL A 192 -5.66 -15.86 -0.96
N ILE A 193 -4.64 -15.84 -1.81
CA ILE A 193 -4.53 -16.71 -2.97
C ILE A 193 -3.56 -17.84 -2.63
N TRP A 194 -4.06 -19.06 -2.67
CA TRP A 194 -3.29 -20.27 -2.40
C TRP A 194 -3.32 -21.22 -3.61
N PRO A 195 -2.23 -21.29 -4.41
CA PRO A 195 -2.13 -22.25 -5.49
C PRO A 195 -1.83 -23.67 -4.95
N ASP A 196 -2.52 -24.66 -5.50
CA ASP A 196 -2.29 -26.09 -5.27
C ASP A 196 -2.31 -26.81 -6.61
N ASN A 197 -1.13 -27.08 -7.15
CA ASN A 197 -0.95 -27.58 -8.52
C ASN A 197 -1.76 -26.73 -9.54
N GLN A 198 -2.77 -27.33 -10.16
CA GLN A 198 -3.62 -26.67 -11.16
C GLN A 198 -4.82 -25.92 -10.55
N THR A 199 -4.94 -25.90 -9.23
CA THR A 199 -6.05 -25.24 -8.55
C THR A 199 -5.57 -23.94 -7.90
N ILE A 200 -6.24 -22.85 -8.20
CA ILE A 200 -6.10 -21.58 -7.52
C ILE A 200 -7.22 -21.46 -6.49
N ASN A 201 -6.85 -21.56 -5.24
CA ASN A 201 -7.78 -21.37 -4.13
C ASN A 201 -7.76 -19.91 -3.69
N ILE A 202 -8.92 -19.28 -3.62
CA ILE A 202 -9.12 -17.88 -3.22
C ILE A 202 -9.90 -17.90 -1.90
N TYR A 203 -9.25 -17.50 -0.82
CA TYR A 203 -9.80 -17.56 0.53
C TYR A 203 -10.15 -16.17 1.04
N SER A 204 -11.25 -16.06 1.78
CA SER A 204 -11.39 -14.97 2.75
C SER A 204 -10.41 -15.20 3.91
N ALA A 205 -9.91 -14.11 4.52
CA ALA A 205 -8.96 -14.23 5.64
C ALA A 205 -9.50 -15.08 6.79
N LYS A 206 -10.81 -15.00 7.04
CA LYS A 206 -11.49 -15.77 8.10
C LYS A 206 -11.41 -17.28 7.83
N GLU A 207 -11.56 -17.67 6.58
CA GLU A 207 -11.52 -19.08 6.20
C GLU A 207 -10.10 -19.63 6.10
N PHE A 208 -9.15 -18.78 5.66
CA PHE A 208 -7.77 -19.20 5.49
C PHE A 208 -7.03 -19.38 6.82
N TYR A 209 -7.13 -18.38 7.72
CA TYR A 209 -6.37 -18.40 8.96
C TYR A 209 -7.11 -19.18 10.05
N GLN A 210 -6.55 -20.32 10.43
CA GLN A 210 -7.14 -21.24 11.41
C GLN A 210 -6.18 -21.44 12.59
N ASP A 211 -6.69 -21.34 13.81
CA ASP A 211 -5.96 -21.69 15.03
C ASP A 211 -6.08 -23.23 15.25
N ARG A 212 -5.02 -23.93 14.90
CA ARG A 212 -4.93 -25.39 15.06
C ARG A 212 -4.26 -25.80 16.36
N GLY A 213 -3.99 -24.84 17.25
CA GLY A 213 -3.36 -25.07 18.54
C GLY A 213 -1.84 -25.28 18.46
N HIS A 214 -1.23 -25.03 17.33
CA HIS A 214 0.21 -25.11 17.18
C HIS A 214 0.91 -23.98 17.94
N ARG A 215 2.11 -24.25 18.44
CA ARG A 215 2.91 -23.28 19.17
C ARG A 215 4.38 -23.41 18.83
N ILE A 216 5.11 -22.35 19.06
CA ILE A 216 6.58 -22.29 19.02
C ILE A 216 7.04 -21.65 20.33
N ASP A 217 7.82 -22.39 21.11
CA ASP A 217 8.48 -21.89 22.31
C ASP A 217 9.97 -21.63 22.00
N TYR A 218 10.41 -20.39 22.18
CA TYR A 218 11.83 -20.01 22.05
C TYR A 218 12.67 -20.77 23.07
N LEU A 219 13.82 -21.29 22.64
CA LEU A 219 14.74 -22.19 23.35
C LEU A 219 14.25 -23.65 23.52
N HIS A 220 13.01 -23.96 23.16
CA HIS A 220 12.52 -25.34 23.12
C HIS A 220 12.40 -25.84 21.67
N ASP A 221 11.57 -25.17 20.86
CA ASP A 221 11.30 -25.55 19.47
C ASP A 221 12.17 -24.81 18.46
N THR A 222 12.68 -23.64 18.85
CA THR A 222 13.55 -22.80 18.04
C THR A 222 14.65 -22.20 18.88
N SER A 223 15.86 -22.06 18.31
CA SER A 223 17.00 -21.38 18.92
C SER A 223 17.16 -19.96 18.42
N GLU A 224 16.44 -19.58 17.36
CA GLU A 224 16.57 -18.28 16.71
C GLU A 224 15.20 -17.70 16.41
N VAL A 225 14.94 -16.52 16.94
CA VAL A 225 13.76 -15.72 16.65
C VAL A 225 14.21 -14.29 16.41
N GLN A 226 13.90 -13.77 15.24
CA GLN A 226 14.16 -12.39 14.88
C GLN A 226 12.84 -11.61 14.81
N LEU A 227 12.79 -10.48 15.49
CA LEU A 227 11.68 -9.53 15.45
C LEU A 227 12.08 -8.33 14.61
N SER A 228 11.29 -8.00 13.61
CA SER A 228 11.51 -6.83 12.76
C SER A 228 10.30 -5.91 12.79
N TYR A 229 10.56 -4.62 12.87
CA TYR A 229 9.56 -3.56 12.78
C TYR A 229 10.00 -2.61 11.67
N ASP A 230 9.17 -2.46 10.66
CA ASP A 230 9.44 -1.60 9.52
C ASP A 230 8.32 -0.56 9.38
N SER A 231 8.70 0.72 9.41
CA SER A 231 7.79 1.84 9.19
C SER A 231 7.99 2.54 7.84
N THR A 232 8.84 1.97 6.98
CA THR A 232 9.19 2.57 5.69
C THR A 232 7.96 2.80 4.81
N ASN A 233 7.02 1.86 4.85
CA ASN A 233 5.78 1.89 4.06
C ASN A 233 4.58 2.43 4.84
N LEU A 234 4.80 3.02 6.03
CA LEU A 234 3.72 3.60 6.81
C LEU A 234 3.03 4.69 6.01
N SER A 235 1.71 4.63 5.92
CA SER A 235 0.90 5.64 5.24
C SER A 235 -0.48 5.70 5.87
N ASN A 236 -0.97 6.91 6.14
CA ASN A 236 -2.21 7.09 6.88
C ASN A 236 -3.02 8.33 6.46
N GLY A 237 -2.60 9.00 5.39
CA GLY A 237 -3.29 10.12 4.82
C GLY A 237 -3.09 10.20 3.30
N ALA A 238 -4.14 10.58 2.56
CA ALA A 238 -4.09 10.80 1.13
C ALA A 238 -5.21 11.73 0.67
N ARG A 239 -5.04 12.33 -0.49
CA ARG A 239 -6.14 12.92 -1.22
C ARG A 239 -6.91 11.80 -1.94
N LEU A 240 -8.22 11.79 -1.77
CA LEU A 240 -9.11 10.81 -2.36
C LEU A 240 -9.79 11.41 -3.59
N VAL A 241 -9.72 10.69 -4.71
CA VAL A 241 -10.30 11.08 -5.99
C VAL A 241 -11.23 9.97 -6.46
N GLY A 242 -12.52 10.27 -6.57
CA GLY A 242 -13.53 9.31 -6.98
C GLY A 242 -13.78 9.29 -8.48
N ALA A 243 -14.82 8.53 -8.86
CA ALA A 243 -15.27 8.40 -10.23
C ALA A 243 -15.73 9.73 -10.83
N THR A 244 -15.57 9.84 -12.13
CA THR A 244 -16.08 10.93 -12.95
C THR A 244 -17.13 10.44 -13.93
N TYR A 245 -17.97 11.33 -14.43
CA TYR A 245 -18.93 11.05 -15.48
C TYR A 245 -19.02 12.23 -16.45
N ASP A 246 -19.32 11.95 -17.69
CA ASP A 246 -19.47 12.96 -18.72
C ASP A 246 -20.92 13.43 -18.78
N VAL A 247 -21.11 14.74 -18.80
CA VAL A 247 -22.41 15.38 -18.98
C VAL A 247 -22.40 16.08 -20.33
N THR A 248 -23.21 15.57 -21.23
CA THR A 248 -23.51 16.27 -22.48
C THR A 248 -24.65 17.27 -22.21
N SER A 249 -24.35 18.56 -22.18
CA SER A 249 -25.38 19.58 -22.08
C SER A 249 -25.58 20.25 -23.44
N THR A 250 -26.78 20.09 -23.99
CA THR A 250 -27.25 20.94 -25.07
C THR A 250 -27.70 22.26 -24.46
N VAL A 251 -26.99 23.32 -24.72
CA VAL A 251 -27.43 24.67 -24.31
C VAL A 251 -28.41 25.17 -25.31
N ASP A 252 -29.68 25.22 -24.91
CA ASP A 252 -30.74 25.95 -25.65
C ASP A 252 -30.45 27.46 -25.49
N THR A 253 -30.02 28.10 -26.57
CA THR A 253 -29.65 29.52 -26.59
C THR A 253 -30.86 30.41 -26.82
N GLY A 254 -31.81 30.33 -25.89
CA GLY A 254 -32.96 31.23 -25.85
C GLY A 254 -32.88 32.23 -24.70
N LEU A 255 -31.90 33.16 -24.68
CA LEU A 255 -31.98 34.33 -23.76
C LEU A 255 -31.26 35.58 -24.28
N PRO A 256 -31.81 36.73 -23.98
CA PRO A 256 -31.32 38.01 -24.52
C PRO A 256 -30.07 38.51 -23.84
N THR A 257 -29.24 39.17 -24.62
CA THR A 257 -28.06 39.96 -24.27
C THR A 257 -28.14 40.65 -22.92
N GLY A 258 -27.20 40.34 -22.03
CA GLY A 258 -26.87 41.22 -20.90
C GLY A 258 -26.53 40.57 -19.59
N GLN A 259 -25.63 39.56 -19.55
CA GLN A 259 -24.87 39.28 -18.33
C GLN A 259 -23.51 38.67 -18.65
N ILE A 260 -22.50 39.24 -18.01
CA ILE A 260 -21.09 38.87 -18.13
C ILE A 260 -20.91 37.47 -17.61
N SER A 261 -20.67 36.50 -18.50
CA SER A 261 -20.24 35.14 -18.14
C SER A 261 -18.79 35.17 -17.63
N THR A 262 -18.62 35.04 -16.33
CA THR A 262 -17.32 34.90 -15.66
C THR A 262 -16.92 33.43 -15.58
N GLY A 263 -16.50 32.81 -16.68
CA GLY A 263 -16.05 31.43 -16.63
C GLY A 263 -15.46 30.92 -17.93
N GLY A 264 -14.30 31.46 -18.31
CA GLY A 264 -13.47 30.84 -19.35
C GLY A 264 -12.87 29.50 -18.86
N LYS A 265 -12.47 28.63 -19.79
CA LYS A 265 -11.84 27.32 -19.49
C LYS A 265 -10.63 27.45 -18.55
N GLY A 266 -9.90 28.57 -18.60
CA GLY A 266 -8.81 28.89 -17.70
C GLY A 266 -9.24 29.12 -16.25
N ALA A 267 -10.37 29.79 -16.00
CA ALA A 267 -10.90 29.98 -14.65
C ALA A 267 -11.23 28.64 -13.97
N GLN A 268 -11.87 27.73 -14.69
CA GLN A 268 -12.21 26.43 -14.14
C GLN A 268 -10.96 25.59 -13.80
N ALA A 269 -9.91 25.69 -14.62
CA ALA A 269 -8.64 25.02 -14.34
C ALA A 269 -8.01 25.55 -13.03
N VAL A 270 -7.99 26.87 -12.82
CA VAL A 270 -7.47 27.49 -11.59
C VAL A 270 -8.31 27.11 -10.37
N ILE A 271 -9.65 27.07 -10.50
CA ILE A 271 -10.56 26.63 -9.44
C ILE A 271 -10.29 25.17 -9.06
N ASN A 272 -10.17 24.29 -10.04
CA ASN A 272 -9.94 22.87 -9.82
C ASN A 272 -8.57 22.62 -9.17
N ASP A 273 -7.54 23.34 -9.63
CA ASP A 273 -6.22 23.23 -9.06
C ASP A 273 -6.17 23.69 -7.60
N ALA A 274 -6.74 24.86 -7.29
CA ALA A 274 -6.81 25.34 -5.92
C ALA A 274 -7.57 24.37 -5.00
N LYS A 275 -8.66 23.81 -5.49
CA LYS A 275 -9.50 22.86 -4.72
C LYS A 275 -8.84 21.52 -4.46
N LYS A 276 -7.79 21.12 -5.18
CA LYS A 276 -7.05 19.88 -4.87
C LYS A 276 -6.37 19.91 -3.51
N TYR A 277 -6.16 21.12 -2.95
CA TYR A 277 -5.57 21.31 -1.63
C TYR A 277 -6.59 21.39 -0.49
N LEU A 278 -7.90 21.25 -0.76
CA LEU A 278 -8.91 21.21 0.29
C LEU A 278 -8.61 20.09 1.30
N GLY A 279 -8.68 20.43 2.58
CA GLY A 279 -8.41 19.47 3.67
C GLY A 279 -6.93 19.33 4.05
N VAL A 280 -6.00 19.94 3.32
CA VAL A 280 -4.59 19.97 3.73
C VAL A 280 -4.46 20.71 5.05
N PRO A 281 -3.72 20.19 6.05
CA PRO A 281 -3.56 20.84 7.35
C PRO A 281 -2.80 22.16 7.26
N TYR A 282 -3.21 23.16 8.05
CA TYR A 282 -2.42 24.37 8.22
C TYR A 282 -1.14 24.08 9.01
N VAL A 283 0.01 24.38 8.42
CA VAL A 283 1.32 24.30 9.06
C VAL A 283 2.07 25.62 8.86
N TRP A 284 2.33 26.34 9.95
CA TRP A 284 3.08 27.61 9.90
C TRP A 284 4.48 27.38 9.30
N GLY A 285 4.80 28.12 8.26
CA GLY A 285 6.07 27.94 7.54
C GLY A 285 6.13 26.64 6.72
N GLY A 286 5.02 25.94 6.56
CA GLY A 286 4.93 24.68 5.83
C GLY A 286 5.39 24.75 4.37
N PRO A 287 5.65 23.60 3.74
CA PRO A 287 6.09 23.49 2.36
C PRO A 287 5.04 24.03 1.38
N GLY A 288 5.44 24.18 0.13
CA GLY A 288 4.59 24.62 -0.97
C GLY A 288 5.10 25.90 -1.64
N GLY A 289 4.72 26.09 -2.89
CA GLY A 289 5.10 27.23 -3.71
C GLY A 289 6.60 27.47 -3.77
N ALA A 290 7.01 28.68 -3.46
CA ALA A 290 8.42 29.09 -3.48
C ALA A 290 9.27 28.42 -2.39
N ARG A 291 8.66 27.87 -1.33
CA ARG A 291 9.39 27.13 -0.29
C ARG A 291 9.78 25.71 -0.73
N GLY A 292 9.16 25.17 -1.78
CA GLY A 292 9.39 23.80 -2.23
C GLY A 292 8.82 22.76 -1.25
N GLY A 293 9.25 21.50 -1.42
CA GLY A 293 8.72 20.38 -0.63
C GLY A 293 7.33 19.92 -1.07
N ASN A 294 6.78 18.93 -0.36
CA ASN A 294 5.45 18.39 -0.66
C ASN A 294 4.36 19.28 0.00
N PRO A 295 3.50 19.97 -0.76
CA PRO A 295 2.45 20.84 -0.22
C PRO A 295 1.41 20.10 0.61
N PHE A 296 1.22 18.79 0.41
CA PHE A 296 0.28 17.98 1.17
C PHE A 296 0.76 17.63 2.60
N ASN A 297 2.02 17.94 2.93
CA ASN A 297 2.52 17.82 4.31
C ASN A 297 2.05 18.96 5.23
N GLY A 298 1.21 19.85 4.69
CA GLY A 298 0.65 21.02 5.36
C GLY A 298 1.25 22.32 4.82
N MET A 299 0.39 23.31 4.63
CA MET A 299 0.77 24.64 4.11
C MET A 299 0.32 25.74 5.08
N ASP A 300 0.91 26.92 4.99
CA ASP A 300 0.30 28.13 5.54
C ASP A 300 -0.42 28.92 4.43
N CYS A 301 -1.06 30.03 4.79
CA CYS A 301 -1.84 30.84 3.87
C CYS A 301 -1.04 31.31 2.64
N SER A 302 0.22 31.68 2.84
CA SER A 302 1.08 32.20 1.77
C SER A 302 1.70 31.09 0.92
N SER A 303 2.09 29.95 1.52
CA SER A 303 2.61 28.81 0.76
C SER A 303 1.53 28.15 -0.08
N PHE A 304 0.28 28.14 0.39
CA PHE A 304 -0.87 27.66 -0.39
C PHE A 304 -1.08 28.51 -1.66
N VAL A 305 -1.21 29.83 -1.53
CA VAL A 305 -1.42 30.70 -2.70
C VAL A 305 -0.22 30.64 -3.65
N SER A 306 1.01 30.67 -3.10
CA SER A 306 2.24 30.52 -3.89
C SER A 306 2.27 29.18 -4.64
N GLN A 307 1.76 28.09 -4.03
CA GLN A 307 1.71 26.77 -4.66
C GLN A 307 0.74 26.75 -5.84
N VAL A 308 -0.48 27.25 -5.67
CA VAL A 308 -1.45 27.33 -6.77
C VAL A 308 -0.88 28.13 -7.96
N TYR A 309 -0.24 29.24 -7.69
CA TYR A 309 0.41 30.05 -8.74
C TYR A 309 1.53 29.28 -9.45
N LYS A 310 2.37 28.57 -8.68
CA LYS A 310 3.45 27.74 -9.21
C LYS A 310 2.95 26.61 -10.10
N ASP A 311 1.81 26.01 -9.79
CA ASP A 311 1.19 24.95 -10.59
C ASP A 311 0.80 25.44 -11.99
N PHE A 312 0.61 26.76 -12.15
CA PHE A 312 0.42 27.43 -13.45
C PHE A 312 1.70 28.09 -14.00
N GLY A 313 2.87 27.73 -13.44
CA GLY A 313 4.16 28.25 -13.91
C GLY A 313 4.47 29.67 -13.45
N ILE A 314 3.68 30.25 -12.53
CA ILE A 314 3.86 31.61 -12.00
C ILE A 314 4.59 31.55 -10.67
N ASN A 315 5.81 32.02 -10.60
CA ASN A 315 6.62 32.02 -9.38
C ASN A 315 6.38 33.29 -8.57
N ILE A 316 5.69 33.14 -7.43
CA ILE A 316 5.52 34.21 -6.44
C ILE A 316 6.08 33.74 -5.08
N PRO A 317 6.59 34.65 -4.21
CA PRO A 317 7.13 34.25 -2.92
C PRO A 317 6.04 33.64 -2.02
N ALA A 318 6.45 32.74 -1.12
CA ALA A 318 5.55 32.15 -0.10
C ALA A 318 5.68 32.93 1.22
N TYR A 319 5.51 34.23 1.17
CA TYR A 319 5.48 35.14 2.31
C TYR A 319 4.53 36.29 2.01
N THR A 320 3.50 36.46 2.82
CA THR A 320 2.34 37.33 2.54
C THR A 320 2.74 38.76 2.16
N VAL A 321 3.59 39.43 2.95
CA VAL A 321 4.03 40.82 2.66
C VAL A 321 4.81 40.92 1.34
N SER A 322 5.63 39.90 1.02
CA SER A 322 6.37 39.90 -0.25
C SER A 322 5.47 39.69 -1.46
N MET A 323 4.32 39.01 -1.28
CA MET A 323 3.35 38.75 -2.34
C MET A 323 2.65 40.04 -2.81
N GLU A 324 2.58 41.06 -1.96
CA GLU A 324 1.98 42.37 -2.27
C GLU A 324 2.63 43.12 -3.47
N ALA A 325 3.80 42.66 -3.91
CA ALA A 325 4.51 43.22 -5.07
C ALA A 325 4.22 42.47 -6.39
N TYR A 326 3.39 41.42 -6.35
CA TYR A 326 3.17 40.52 -7.49
C TYR A 326 1.81 40.69 -8.18
N GLY A 327 1.09 41.74 -7.81
CA GLY A 327 -0.17 42.08 -8.44
C GLY A 327 -0.42 43.60 -8.46
N ARG A 328 -1.46 44.01 -9.14
CA ARG A 328 -2.00 45.38 -9.07
C ARG A 328 -3.24 45.40 -8.20
N VAL A 329 -3.39 46.43 -7.39
CA VAL A 329 -4.58 46.64 -6.55
C VAL A 329 -5.83 46.78 -7.41
N ILE A 330 -6.90 46.06 -7.02
CA ILE A 330 -8.20 46.10 -7.69
C ILE A 330 -9.31 46.40 -6.67
N ASN A 331 -10.46 46.89 -7.18
CA ASN A 331 -11.64 47.06 -6.35
C ASN A 331 -12.32 45.72 -6.04
N ARG A 332 -13.07 45.66 -4.92
CA ARG A 332 -13.83 44.46 -4.54
C ARG A 332 -14.82 44.00 -5.64
N SER A 333 -15.39 44.93 -6.37
CA SER A 333 -16.31 44.64 -7.48
C SER A 333 -15.65 44.00 -8.70
N GLU A 334 -14.34 44.08 -8.83
CA GLU A 334 -13.56 43.55 -9.95
C GLU A 334 -13.02 42.14 -9.67
N VAL A 335 -13.19 41.63 -8.44
CA VAL A 335 -12.61 40.33 -8.00
C VAL A 335 -13.11 39.18 -8.88
N GLN A 336 -12.15 38.42 -9.38
CA GLN A 336 -12.36 37.21 -10.18
C GLN A 336 -11.50 36.02 -9.67
N THR A 337 -11.67 34.85 -10.27
CA THR A 337 -10.87 33.66 -9.99
C THR A 337 -9.37 33.98 -10.05
N GLY A 338 -8.62 33.50 -9.08
CA GLY A 338 -7.17 33.65 -9.00
C GLY A 338 -6.68 34.93 -8.36
N ASP A 339 -7.56 35.92 -8.08
CA ASP A 339 -7.16 37.13 -7.40
C ASP A 339 -6.78 36.88 -5.94
N MET A 340 -5.78 37.63 -5.46
CA MET A 340 -5.24 37.55 -4.11
C MET A 340 -5.95 38.51 -3.16
N GLY A 341 -6.53 38.01 -2.09
CA GLY A 341 -7.17 38.80 -1.03
C GLY A 341 -6.29 38.88 0.22
N PHE A 342 -5.85 40.07 0.56
CA PHE A 342 -4.95 40.34 1.67
C PHE A 342 -5.68 40.87 2.91
N TYR A 343 -5.17 40.48 4.10
CA TYR A 343 -5.67 40.91 5.41
C TYR A 343 -4.59 41.74 6.12
N GLY A 344 -4.98 42.91 6.58
CA GLY A 344 -4.09 43.88 7.18
C GLY A 344 -3.74 45.02 6.22
N ALA A 345 -2.98 46.01 6.71
CA ALA A 345 -2.55 47.13 5.88
C ALA A 345 -1.48 46.71 4.89
N ARG A 346 -1.44 47.36 3.72
CA ARG A 346 -0.40 47.13 2.73
C ARG A 346 0.99 47.39 3.32
N GLY A 347 1.94 46.49 3.07
CA GLY A 347 3.27 46.50 3.68
C GLY A 347 3.35 45.74 5.00
N SER A 348 2.21 45.31 5.54
CA SER A 348 2.11 44.56 6.81
C SER A 348 0.97 43.54 6.82
N SER A 349 0.62 42.97 5.65
CA SER A 349 -0.40 41.93 5.56
C SER A 349 0.01 40.70 6.32
N TYR A 350 -0.90 40.19 7.14
CA TYR A 350 -0.65 39.06 8.02
C TYR A 350 -1.30 37.75 7.54
N HIS A 351 -2.22 37.84 6.58
CA HIS A 351 -2.93 36.69 6.03
C HIS A 351 -3.33 36.92 4.58
N ILE A 352 -3.55 35.81 3.83
CA ILE A 352 -3.93 35.88 2.41
C ILE A 352 -4.92 34.75 2.08
N ALA A 353 -5.85 35.05 1.19
CA ALA A 353 -6.77 34.11 0.57
C ALA A 353 -6.73 34.24 -0.95
N MET A 354 -7.24 33.27 -1.68
CA MET A 354 -7.42 33.32 -3.13
C MET A 354 -8.90 33.28 -3.50
N ALA A 355 -9.34 34.15 -4.41
CA ALA A 355 -10.71 34.11 -4.92
C ALA A 355 -10.93 32.92 -5.86
N LEU A 356 -11.99 32.18 -5.65
CA LEU A 356 -12.50 31.19 -6.60
C LEU A 356 -13.48 31.84 -7.60
N ASP A 357 -14.19 32.85 -7.15
CA ASP A 357 -15.07 33.70 -7.91
C ASP A 357 -15.27 35.04 -7.15
N ASN A 358 -16.24 35.85 -7.55
CA ASN A 358 -16.52 37.12 -6.89
C ASN A 358 -17.26 37.01 -5.55
N GLN A 359 -17.62 35.77 -5.11
CA GLN A 359 -18.35 35.52 -3.86
C GLN A 359 -17.66 34.54 -2.94
N THR A 360 -16.82 33.67 -3.49
CA THR A 360 -16.20 32.54 -2.77
C THR A 360 -14.67 32.65 -2.81
N MET A 361 -14.04 32.35 -1.70
CA MET A 361 -12.59 32.25 -1.59
C MET A 361 -12.17 30.88 -1.06
N ILE A 362 -10.91 30.53 -1.27
CA ILE A 362 -10.22 29.39 -0.69
C ILE A 362 -8.95 29.85 0.03
N TYR A 363 -8.66 29.26 1.18
CA TYR A 363 -7.53 29.69 2.01
C TYR A 363 -7.12 28.65 3.04
N GLU A 364 -5.91 28.78 3.53
CA GLU A 364 -5.38 28.05 4.71
C GLU A 364 -5.57 28.93 5.95
N PRO A 365 -6.48 28.61 6.89
CA PRO A 365 -6.92 29.55 7.89
C PRO A 365 -5.90 29.83 9.00
N GLN A 366 -5.59 28.84 9.84
CA GLN A 366 -4.74 28.94 11.03
C GLN A 366 -4.34 27.57 11.57
N PRO A 367 -3.35 27.47 12.48
CA PRO A 367 -2.98 26.22 13.12
C PRO A 367 -4.17 25.48 13.74
N GLY A 368 -4.26 24.18 13.46
CA GLY A 368 -5.35 23.32 13.91
C GLY A 368 -6.54 23.25 12.95
N GLU A 369 -6.53 24.03 11.89
CA GLU A 369 -7.51 23.97 10.81
C GLU A 369 -6.89 23.42 9.52
N VAL A 370 -7.72 23.31 8.48
CA VAL A 370 -7.33 22.78 7.15
C VAL A 370 -7.74 23.77 6.06
N CYS A 371 -7.13 23.62 4.89
CA CYS A 371 -7.54 24.37 3.68
C CYS A 371 -9.03 24.18 3.42
N LYS A 372 -9.73 25.28 3.29
CA LYS A 372 -11.20 25.30 3.12
C LYS A 372 -11.67 26.44 2.24
N THR A 373 -12.90 26.32 1.76
CA THR A 373 -13.61 27.42 1.10
C THR A 373 -14.52 28.16 2.07
N ALA A 374 -14.73 29.44 1.83
CA ALA A 374 -15.71 30.24 2.53
C ALA A 374 -16.30 31.33 1.63
N PRO A 375 -17.52 31.82 1.93
CA PRO A 375 -17.99 33.07 1.33
C PRO A 375 -17.05 34.22 1.69
N ILE A 376 -16.69 35.06 0.72
CA ILE A 376 -15.87 36.25 0.96
C ILE A 376 -16.51 37.16 2.02
N SER A 377 -17.84 37.19 2.06
CA SER A 377 -18.60 37.97 3.04
C SER A 377 -18.43 37.52 4.49
N SER A 378 -18.08 36.24 4.73
CA SER A 378 -17.91 35.70 6.09
C SER A 378 -16.58 36.09 6.75
N TYR A 379 -15.56 36.31 5.94
CA TYR A 379 -14.22 36.75 6.38
C TYR A 379 -13.60 37.57 5.26
N PRO A 380 -14.00 38.88 5.08
CA PRO A 380 -13.64 39.66 3.94
C PRO A 380 -12.17 40.13 4.02
N PRO A 381 -11.36 39.88 2.97
CA PRO A 381 -10.05 40.48 2.84
C PRO A 381 -10.12 42.02 2.88
N THR A 382 -9.08 42.65 3.43
CA THR A 382 -8.98 44.11 3.58
C THR A 382 -8.84 44.79 2.23
N TRP A 383 -8.12 44.16 1.32
CA TRP A 383 -7.88 44.68 -0.04
C TRP A 383 -7.51 43.52 -0.97
N TRP A 384 -7.54 43.79 -2.29
CA TRP A 384 -7.36 42.77 -3.33
C TRP A 384 -6.30 43.16 -4.34
N GLU A 385 -5.57 42.17 -4.86
CA GLU A 385 -4.67 42.31 -5.99
C GLU A 385 -4.94 41.29 -7.08
N ARG A 386 -4.72 41.73 -8.31
CA ARG A 386 -4.72 40.90 -9.52
C ARG A 386 -3.32 40.72 -10.05
N ASN A 387 -2.87 39.51 -10.22
CA ASN A 387 -1.68 39.16 -10.98
C ASN A 387 -2.04 39.01 -12.46
N ASP A 388 -1.36 39.77 -13.33
CA ASP A 388 -1.72 39.81 -14.76
C ASP A 388 -1.44 38.48 -15.49
N GLN A 389 -0.43 37.72 -15.08
CA GLN A 389 -0.16 36.38 -15.65
C GLN A 389 -1.27 35.40 -15.28
N MET A 390 -1.69 35.37 -14.01
CA MET A 390 -2.82 34.55 -13.58
C MET A 390 -4.12 34.98 -14.27
N ALA A 391 -4.36 36.27 -14.38
CA ALA A 391 -5.52 36.80 -15.08
C ALA A 391 -5.53 36.42 -16.58
N ALA A 392 -4.36 36.40 -17.23
CA ALA A 392 -4.25 35.93 -18.61
C ALA A 392 -4.64 34.43 -18.74
N ILE A 393 -4.24 33.58 -17.77
CA ILE A 393 -4.65 32.16 -17.72
C ILE A 393 -6.15 32.03 -17.50
N VAL A 394 -6.68 32.75 -16.52
CA VAL A 394 -8.12 32.74 -16.18
C VAL A 394 -8.98 33.17 -17.37
N ASN A 395 -8.53 34.16 -18.16
CA ASN A 395 -9.25 34.72 -19.29
C ASN A 395 -8.90 34.05 -20.64
N GLN A 396 -8.15 32.96 -20.65
CA GLN A 396 -7.86 32.22 -21.88
C GLN A 396 -9.14 31.71 -22.53
N ARG A 397 -9.36 32.15 -23.79
CA ARG A 397 -10.46 31.69 -24.61
C ARG A 397 -10.09 30.35 -25.22
N ASP A 398 -10.99 29.36 -25.12
CA ASP A 398 -10.84 28.08 -25.79
C ASP A 398 -10.83 28.25 -27.32
N PRO A 399 -9.73 27.86 -28.02
CA PRO A 399 -9.68 27.97 -29.48
C PRO A 399 -10.67 27.02 -30.21
N SER A 400 -11.31 26.11 -29.49
CA SER A 400 -12.31 25.17 -30.05
C SER A 400 -13.75 25.70 -30.04
N THR A 401 -14.02 26.96 -29.67
CA THR A 401 -15.38 27.50 -29.66
C THR A 401 -15.85 27.76 -31.12
N PRO A 402 -16.84 27.04 -31.67
CA PRO A 402 -17.43 27.33 -32.98
C PRO A 402 -18.10 28.69 -32.97
N GLY A 403 -18.15 29.35 -34.15
CA GLY A 403 -18.86 30.58 -34.34
C GLY A 403 -20.38 30.47 -34.08
N PRO A 404 -21.15 31.56 -34.11
CA PRO A 404 -22.49 31.67 -33.52
C PRO A 404 -23.62 30.83 -34.18
N ASP A 405 -23.32 29.91 -35.11
CA ASP A 405 -24.32 29.24 -35.93
C ASP A 405 -24.45 27.72 -35.74
N ALA A 406 -23.91 27.13 -34.67
CA ALA A 406 -24.13 25.71 -34.35
C ALA A 406 -24.40 25.52 -32.86
N PRO A 407 -25.38 24.68 -32.44
CA PRO A 407 -25.52 24.31 -31.05
C PRO A 407 -24.31 23.52 -30.58
N ALA A 408 -23.56 24.09 -29.64
CA ALA A 408 -22.37 23.43 -29.11
C ALA A 408 -22.78 22.38 -28.08
N GLU A 409 -22.51 21.12 -28.40
CA GLU A 409 -22.48 20.05 -27.40
C GLU A 409 -21.17 20.19 -26.60
N THR A 410 -21.29 20.56 -25.34
CA THR A 410 -20.17 20.57 -24.41
C THR A 410 -20.20 19.30 -23.56
N ASN A 411 -19.29 18.39 -23.82
CA ASN A 411 -19.02 17.27 -22.92
C ASN A 411 -18.19 17.79 -21.76
N THR A 412 -18.77 17.84 -20.58
CA THR A 412 -18.09 18.26 -19.35
C THR A 412 -17.95 17.04 -18.44
N THR A 413 -16.73 16.61 -18.19
CA THR A 413 -16.48 15.57 -17.20
C THR A 413 -16.70 16.11 -15.79
N LYS A 414 -17.64 15.57 -15.07
CA LYS A 414 -17.97 15.93 -13.69
C LYS A 414 -17.58 14.80 -12.75
N SER A 415 -17.11 15.15 -11.56
CA SER A 415 -16.87 14.18 -10.50
C SER A 415 -18.16 13.93 -9.72
N TYR A 416 -18.41 12.70 -9.31
CA TYR A 416 -19.53 12.36 -8.42
C TYR A 416 -19.40 13.05 -7.07
N PHE A 417 -18.18 13.28 -6.61
CA PHE A 417 -17.86 14.12 -5.46
C PHE A 417 -16.55 14.86 -5.67
N MET A 418 -16.35 15.95 -4.96
CA MET A 418 -15.10 16.70 -5.03
C MET A 418 -13.97 15.89 -4.37
N PRO A 419 -12.76 15.84 -4.95
CA PRO A 419 -11.61 15.27 -4.30
C PRO A 419 -11.38 15.92 -2.92
N PHE A 420 -11.08 15.11 -1.91
CA PHE A 420 -10.91 15.58 -0.54
C PHE A 420 -9.75 14.87 0.15
N TRP A 421 -9.17 15.52 1.15
CA TRP A 421 -8.17 14.93 2.03
C TRP A 421 -8.83 14.01 3.05
N TYR A 422 -8.26 12.85 3.23
CA TYR A 422 -8.67 11.90 4.25
C TYR A 422 -7.45 11.29 4.95
N GLN A 423 -7.57 11.09 6.25
CA GLN A 423 -6.53 10.45 7.05
C GLN A 423 -7.14 9.49 8.08
N ASN A 424 -6.41 8.43 8.39
CA ASN A 424 -6.78 7.52 9.46
C ASN A 424 -6.37 8.14 10.80
N GLN A 425 -7.34 8.70 11.51
CA GLN A 425 -7.10 9.47 12.73
C GLN A 425 -6.44 8.66 13.85
N GLU A 426 -6.73 7.37 13.95
CA GLU A 426 -6.13 6.48 14.95
C GLU A 426 -4.63 6.30 14.68
N SER A 427 -4.26 6.04 13.43
CA SER A 427 -2.86 5.93 13.01
C SER A 427 -2.11 7.25 13.18
N VAL A 428 -2.71 8.37 12.76
CA VAL A 428 -2.12 9.70 12.88
C VAL A 428 -1.85 10.06 14.34
N SER A 429 -2.78 9.73 15.26
CA SER A 429 -2.60 10.00 16.69
C SER A 429 -1.47 9.19 17.32
N ARG A 430 -1.13 8.02 16.76
CA ARG A 430 -0.08 7.13 17.27
C ARG A 430 1.30 7.40 16.67
N TRP A 431 1.32 7.62 15.38
CA TRP A 431 2.55 7.61 14.58
C TRP A 431 2.89 8.96 13.96
N GLY A 432 1.97 9.92 13.98
CA GLY A 432 2.06 11.14 13.18
C GLY A 432 1.46 10.94 11.78
N LEU A 433 1.42 12.01 11.01
CA LEU A 433 0.90 12.01 9.65
C LEU A 433 1.97 11.52 8.66
N TYR A 434 1.64 10.44 7.94
CA TYR A 434 2.43 9.88 6.84
C TYR A 434 1.59 9.91 5.57
N PRO A 435 1.69 10.98 4.78
CA PRO A 435 0.94 11.11 3.54
C PRO A 435 1.51 10.22 2.44
N ARG A 436 0.62 9.70 1.60
CA ARG A 436 0.98 9.00 0.37
C ARG A 436 0.39 9.71 -0.85
N ASP A 437 0.71 9.22 -2.03
CA ASP A 437 0.12 9.67 -3.29
C ASP A 437 -1.41 9.56 -3.26
N ASP A 438 -2.06 10.29 -4.16
CA ASP A 438 -3.50 10.26 -4.32
C ASP A 438 -4.04 8.84 -4.46
N ILE A 439 -5.11 8.55 -3.74
CA ILE A 439 -5.89 7.34 -3.94
C ILE A 439 -7.00 7.66 -4.92
N VAL A 440 -6.87 7.12 -6.12
CA VAL A 440 -7.81 7.36 -7.22
C VAL A 440 -8.64 6.11 -7.47
N SER A 441 -9.94 6.28 -7.63
CA SER A 441 -10.84 5.22 -8.06
C SER A 441 -11.77 5.74 -9.15
N SER A 442 -11.70 5.16 -10.33
CA SER A 442 -12.62 5.47 -11.42
C SER A 442 -14.03 4.91 -11.22
N THR A 443 -14.24 4.19 -10.13
CA THR A 443 -15.47 3.40 -9.91
C THR A 443 -16.30 3.85 -8.71
N ILE A 444 -15.66 4.49 -7.71
CA ILE A 444 -16.34 4.87 -6.47
C ILE A 444 -17.01 6.25 -6.63
N GLN A 445 -18.30 6.28 -6.38
CA GLN A 445 -19.17 7.44 -6.62
C GLN A 445 -19.58 8.20 -5.35
N ASP A 446 -19.30 7.66 -4.16
CA ASP A 446 -19.64 8.29 -2.89
C ASP A 446 -18.44 8.43 -1.95
N PRO A 447 -18.39 9.51 -1.13
CA PRO A 447 -17.26 9.79 -0.25
C PRO A 447 -17.03 8.73 0.84
N GLU A 448 -18.06 8.12 1.39
CA GLU A 448 -17.94 7.18 2.51
C GLU A 448 -17.36 5.84 2.04
N THR A 449 -17.81 5.35 0.89
CA THR A 449 -17.18 4.19 0.23
C THR A 449 -15.73 4.49 -0.12
N MET A 450 -15.43 5.71 -0.57
CA MET A 450 -14.05 6.12 -0.89
C MET A 450 -13.15 6.15 0.36
N LYS A 451 -13.65 6.60 1.51
CA LYS A 451 -12.91 6.53 2.79
C LYS A 451 -12.65 5.09 3.21
N SER A 452 -13.65 4.22 3.07
CA SER A 452 -13.53 2.80 3.38
C SER A 452 -12.49 2.12 2.48
N TYR A 453 -12.51 2.43 1.19
CA TYR A 453 -11.51 1.98 0.23
C TYR A 453 -10.11 2.48 0.59
N ALA A 454 -9.97 3.76 0.91
CA ALA A 454 -8.70 4.36 1.31
C ALA A 454 -8.12 3.72 2.59
N ASN A 455 -8.96 3.40 3.58
CA ASN A 455 -8.50 2.68 4.78
C ASN A 455 -7.93 1.30 4.44
N GLY A 456 -8.43 0.64 3.42
CA GLY A 456 -7.87 -0.62 2.91
C GLY A 456 -6.55 -0.46 2.15
N GLN A 457 -6.25 0.77 1.68
CA GLN A 457 -5.03 1.10 0.94
C GLN A 457 -3.93 1.70 1.82
N PHE A 458 -4.25 2.14 3.04
CA PHE A 458 -3.29 2.66 3.98
C PHE A 458 -2.54 1.54 4.71
N ASN A 459 -1.26 1.75 4.91
CA ASN A 459 -0.45 1.00 5.88
C ASN A 459 -0.46 1.76 7.21
N VAL A 460 -1.55 1.61 7.94
CA VAL A 460 -1.84 2.40 9.15
C VAL A 460 -0.94 2.11 10.36
N ASN A 461 -0.12 1.07 10.27
CA ASN A 461 0.82 0.66 11.32
C ASN A 461 2.13 0.21 10.70
N PRO A 462 3.26 0.34 11.40
CA PRO A 462 4.50 -0.30 11.01
C PRO A 462 4.30 -1.80 10.77
N GLU A 463 4.95 -2.33 9.76
CA GLU A 463 4.96 -3.75 9.49
C GLU A 463 5.71 -4.48 10.61
N PHE A 464 5.12 -5.53 11.12
CA PHE A 464 5.77 -6.40 12.08
C PHE A 464 5.97 -7.77 11.45
N THR A 465 7.21 -8.21 11.45
CA THR A 465 7.58 -9.54 10.99
C THR A 465 8.31 -10.26 12.10
N LEU A 466 7.95 -11.50 12.33
CA LEU A 466 8.70 -12.42 13.18
C LEU A 466 9.19 -13.57 12.33
N GLU A 467 10.50 -13.75 12.30
CA GLU A 467 11.15 -14.89 11.68
C GLU A 467 11.62 -15.87 12.75
N ALA A 468 11.35 -17.14 12.54
CA ALA A 468 11.81 -18.19 13.42
C ALA A 468 12.33 -19.38 12.61
N THR A 469 13.45 -19.94 13.04
CA THR A 469 13.95 -21.20 12.50
C THR A 469 13.53 -22.35 13.40
N THR A 470 13.02 -23.42 12.81
CA THR A 470 12.55 -24.59 13.58
C THR A 470 13.20 -25.86 13.09
N LYS A 471 13.52 -26.75 14.03
CA LYS A 471 13.97 -28.11 13.73
C LYS A 471 12.76 -29.03 13.66
N ASN A 472 12.73 -29.89 12.65
CA ASN A 472 11.81 -31.06 12.58
C ASN A 472 10.31 -30.79 12.66
N ILE A 473 9.84 -29.61 12.33
CA ILE A 473 8.41 -29.49 12.01
C ILE A 473 8.21 -30.07 10.61
N GLY A 474 7.18 -30.87 10.43
CA GLY A 474 6.77 -31.32 9.10
C GLY A 474 6.52 -30.15 8.15
N ARG A 475 5.89 -30.41 7.01
CA ARG A 475 5.52 -29.35 6.07
C ARG A 475 4.71 -28.26 6.79
N PRO A 476 5.13 -26.98 6.75
CA PRO A 476 4.35 -25.90 7.32
C PRO A 476 2.97 -25.81 6.65
N THR A 477 1.94 -25.54 7.43
CA THR A 477 0.58 -25.41 6.91
C THR A 477 0.26 -23.93 6.68
N PRO A 478 0.12 -23.47 5.43
CA PRO A 478 -0.30 -22.09 5.15
C PRO A 478 -1.62 -21.77 5.86
N GLY A 479 -1.72 -20.53 6.35
CA GLY A 479 -2.89 -20.08 7.10
C GLY A 479 -2.97 -20.57 8.55
N ASP A 480 -1.91 -21.20 9.06
CA ASP A 480 -1.87 -21.58 10.47
C ASP A 480 -1.69 -20.33 11.36
N ILE A 481 -2.46 -20.28 12.44
CA ILE A 481 -2.27 -19.30 13.50
C ILE A 481 -1.50 -20.00 14.62
N MET A 482 -0.24 -19.58 14.79
CA MET A 482 0.65 -20.17 15.77
C MET A 482 0.78 -19.29 17.02
N ARG A 483 0.78 -19.92 18.19
CA ARG A 483 1.15 -19.25 19.43
C ARG A 483 2.67 -19.23 19.53
N VAL A 484 3.27 -18.05 19.47
CA VAL A 484 4.71 -17.86 19.67
C VAL A 484 4.94 -17.34 21.08
N GLU A 485 5.85 -18.02 21.83
CA GLU A 485 6.22 -17.65 23.19
C GLU A 485 7.72 -17.42 23.28
N ILE A 486 8.13 -16.20 23.67
CA ILE A 486 9.52 -15.82 23.90
C ILE A 486 9.65 -15.47 25.39
N ARG A 487 9.90 -16.49 26.22
CA ARG A 487 9.89 -16.39 27.68
C ARG A 487 10.86 -15.34 28.26
N PRO A 488 12.09 -15.18 27.75
CA PRO A 488 13.03 -14.19 28.31
C PRO A 488 12.52 -12.75 28.28
N VAL A 489 11.62 -12.44 27.36
CA VAL A 489 11.02 -11.09 27.21
C VAL A 489 9.51 -11.08 27.49
N HIS A 490 8.98 -12.16 28.08
CA HIS A 490 7.54 -12.33 28.39
C HIS A 490 6.61 -12.04 27.21
N TYR A 491 7.07 -12.35 26.00
CA TYR A 491 6.27 -12.16 24.79
C TYR A 491 5.47 -13.41 24.48
N VAL A 492 4.16 -13.27 24.37
CA VAL A 492 3.25 -14.32 23.91
C VAL A 492 2.28 -13.70 22.92
N ALA A 493 2.21 -14.24 21.73
CA ALA A 493 1.29 -13.78 20.70
C ALA A 493 0.79 -14.91 19.82
N LYS A 494 -0.42 -14.73 19.26
CA LYS A 494 -0.92 -15.54 18.16
C LYS A 494 -0.61 -14.84 16.86
N LEU A 495 0.21 -15.47 16.03
CA LEU A 495 0.73 -14.92 14.79
C LEU A 495 0.28 -15.78 13.60
N LYS A 496 0.03 -15.12 12.49
CA LYS A 496 -0.35 -15.77 11.22
C LYS A 496 0.90 -16.17 10.46
N LEU A 497 1.00 -17.42 10.04
CA LEU A 497 2.05 -17.87 9.14
C LEU A 497 1.80 -17.25 7.75
N VAL A 498 2.70 -16.38 7.31
CA VAL A 498 2.62 -15.67 6.03
C VAL A 498 3.72 -16.06 5.05
N GLY A 499 4.71 -16.82 5.48
CA GLY A 499 5.78 -17.31 4.62
C GLY A 499 6.57 -18.42 5.27
N TYR A 500 7.23 -19.19 4.45
CA TYR A 500 8.19 -20.21 4.91
C TYR A 500 9.22 -20.54 3.82
N GLN A 501 10.39 -21.02 4.28
CA GLN A 501 11.35 -21.74 3.47
C GLN A 501 11.53 -23.12 4.08
N TYR A 502 11.00 -24.13 3.42
CA TYR A 502 10.88 -25.49 3.93
C TYR A 502 11.75 -26.46 3.15
N TYR A 503 12.47 -27.32 3.85
CA TYR A 503 13.41 -28.30 3.32
C TYR A 503 12.87 -29.73 3.41
N PRO A 504 12.09 -30.20 2.43
CA PRO A 504 11.35 -31.47 2.52
C PRO A 504 12.23 -32.71 2.61
N TYR A 505 13.49 -32.62 2.17
CA TYR A 505 14.40 -33.76 2.09
C TYR A 505 15.59 -33.66 3.04
N SER A 506 15.83 -32.49 3.63
CA SER A 506 16.92 -32.29 4.58
C SER A 506 16.51 -32.72 6.00
N ARG A 507 17.44 -33.37 6.69
CA ARG A 507 17.33 -33.66 8.14
C ARG A 507 18.13 -32.67 8.99
N GLN A 508 18.99 -31.88 8.37
CA GLN A 508 19.95 -31.01 9.06
C GLN A 508 19.53 -29.53 8.93
N THR A 509 19.01 -29.16 7.78
CA THR A 509 18.63 -27.78 7.51
C THR A 509 17.29 -27.44 8.20
N GLN A 510 17.27 -26.30 8.87
CA GLN A 510 16.11 -25.84 9.61
C GLN A 510 15.11 -25.16 8.68
N THR A 511 13.84 -25.37 8.95
CA THR A 511 12.75 -24.64 8.27
C THR A 511 12.69 -23.21 8.83
N GLN A 512 12.67 -22.24 7.94
CA GLN A 512 12.43 -20.83 8.26
C GLN A 512 10.95 -20.52 8.14
N LEU A 513 10.39 -19.87 9.14
CA LEU A 513 8.98 -19.50 9.21
C LEU A 513 8.89 -17.99 9.36
N THR A 514 8.04 -17.38 8.56
CA THR A 514 7.76 -15.95 8.60
C THR A 514 6.33 -15.73 9.05
N TYR A 515 6.18 -14.96 10.12
CA TYR A 515 4.90 -14.60 10.69
C TYR A 515 4.66 -13.12 10.57
N ASN A 516 3.41 -12.78 10.31
CA ASN A 516 2.94 -11.40 10.35
C ASN A 516 1.85 -11.26 11.42
N SER A 517 1.81 -10.11 12.07
CA SER A 517 0.89 -9.87 13.16
C SER A 517 -0.15 -8.82 12.85
N ASN A 518 -1.26 -8.92 13.58
CA ASN A 518 -2.21 -7.83 13.71
C ASN A 518 -1.56 -6.67 14.52
N PRO A 519 -1.88 -5.38 14.27
CA PRO A 519 -1.36 -4.21 14.99
C PRO A 519 -1.39 -4.29 16.53
N GLN A 520 -2.34 -5.03 17.08
CA GLN A 520 -2.44 -5.25 18.54
C GLN A 520 -1.21 -5.99 19.12
N THR A 521 -0.52 -6.78 18.33
CA THR A 521 0.63 -7.58 18.79
C THR A 521 1.86 -6.69 19.04
N ILE A 522 2.04 -5.62 18.26
CA ILE A 522 3.10 -4.62 18.46
C ILE A 522 2.91 -3.92 19.82
N LEU A 523 1.67 -3.52 20.11
CA LEU A 523 1.33 -2.87 21.38
C LEU A 523 1.54 -3.80 22.60
N THR A 524 1.24 -5.08 22.44
CA THR A 524 1.47 -6.10 23.48
C THR A 524 2.96 -6.26 23.77
N TYR A 525 3.79 -6.32 22.72
CA TYR A 525 5.24 -6.41 22.85
C TYR A 525 5.83 -5.15 23.50
N GLN A 526 5.43 -3.96 23.05
CA GLN A 526 5.90 -2.69 23.64
C GLN A 526 5.49 -2.54 25.10
N LYS A 527 4.28 -2.98 25.46
CA LYS A 527 3.83 -3.02 26.86
C LYS A 527 4.66 -3.98 27.69
N ALA A 528 4.97 -5.18 27.14
CA ALA A 528 5.82 -6.15 27.82
C ALA A 528 7.25 -5.61 28.01
N GLN A 529 7.84 -4.99 27.00
CA GLN A 529 9.15 -4.32 27.12
C GLN A 529 9.15 -3.21 28.17
N SER A 530 8.12 -2.36 28.16
CA SER A 530 7.98 -1.29 29.14
C SER A 530 7.81 -1.83 30.56
N ALA A 531 7.06 -2.92 30.74
CA ALA A 531 6.90 -3.60 32.02
C ALA A 531 8.23 -4.20 32.51
N ASN A 532 8.98 -4.86 31.60
CA ASN A 532 10.29 -5.42 31.90
C ASN A 532 11.32 -4.34 32.25
N ALA A 533 11.34 -3.22 31.54
CA ALA A 533 12.21 -2.09 31.85
C ALA A 533 11.89 -1.49 33.23
N LYS A 534 10.60 -1.37 33.58
CA LYS A 534 10.17 -0.93 34.91
C LYS A 534 10.55 -1.93 36.01
N ALA A 535 10.38 -3.24 35.73
CA ALA A 535 10.76 -4.29 36.69
C ALA A 535 12.28 -4.30 36.94
N ALA A 536 13.09 -4.20 35.86
CA ALA A 536 14.55 -4.11 35.93
C ALA A 536 14.98 -2.85 36.72
N ALA A 537 14.36 -1.69 36.45
CA ALA A 537 14.63 -0.46 37.19
C ALA A 537 14.28 -0.59 38.69
N SER A 538 13.18 -1.29 39.02
CA SER A 538 12.80 -1.57 40.42
C SER A 538 13.81 -2.48 41.11
N GLN A 539 14.29 -3.54 40.41
CA GLN A 539 15.32 -4.44 40.95
C GLN A 539 16.65 -3.71 41.20
N VAL A 540 17.07 -2.88 40.23
CA VAL A 540 18.29 -2.05 40.41
C VAL A 540 18.13 -1.11 41.60
N LYS A 541 16.97 -0.48 41.78
CA LYS A 541 16.69 0.38 42.94
C LYS A 541 16.74 -0.40 44.24
N GLU A 542 16.18 -1.61 44.28
CA GLU A 542 16.23 -2.46 45.47
C GLU A 542 17.66 -2.90 45.82
N ILE A 543 18.47 -3.25 44.81
CA ILE A 543 19.88 -3.59 44.96
C ILE A 543 20.66 -2.38 45.53
N ILE A 544 20.44 -1.19 44.96
CA ILE A 544 21.08 0.04 45.43
C ILE A 544 20.69 0.29 46.89
N THR A 545 19.42 0.15 47.24
CA THR A 545 18.95 0.33 48.64
C THR A 545 19.65 -0.66 49.58
N ARG A 546 19.70 -1.96 49.22
CA ARG A 546 20.39 -2.98 50.04
C ARG A 546 21.89 -2.71 50.18
N VAL A 547 22.55 -2.27 49.12
CA VAL A 547 23.98 -1.91 49.15
C VAL A 547 24.19 -0.70 50.08
N THR A 548 23.31 0.31 49.99
CA THR A 548 23.38 1.50 50.85
C THR A 548 23.12 1.16 52.32
N ASP A 549 22.13 0.32 52.60
CA ASP A 549 21.82 -0.12 53.95
C ASP A 549 22.96 -0.95 54.58
N ASN A 550 23.56 -1.86 53.79
CA ASN A 550 24.71 -2.64 54.21
C ASN A 550 25.95 -1.75 54.46
N ALA A 551 26.20 -0.77 53.56
CA ALA A 551 27.27 0.20 53.79
C ALA A 551 27.07 1.04 55.03
N ASN A 552 25.85 1.51 55.28
CA ASN A 552 25.49 2.25 56.50
C ASN A 552 25.64 1.39 57.77
N THR A 553 25.27 0.10 57.70
CA THR A 553 25.43 -0.86 58.79
C THR A 553 26.91 -1.09 59.12
N ILE A 554 27.79 -1.21 58.08
CA ILE A 554 29.25 -1.36 58.26
C ILE A 554 29.82 -0.08 58.89
N ILE A 555 29.43 1.10 58.35
CA ILE A 555 29.92 2.39 58.86
C ILE A 555 29.54 2.59 60.33
N THR A 556 28.29 2.21 60.72
CA THR A 556 27.86 2.31 62.15
C THR A 556 28.59 1.30 63.03
N ALA A 557 28.85 0.06 62.55
CA ALA A 557 29.60 -0.92 63.31
C ALA A 557 31.08 -0.49 63.53
N ASP A 558 31.73 0.05 62.50
CA ASP A 558 33.07 0.61 62.60
C ASP A 558 33.13 1.81 63.54
N ALA A 559 32.12 2.69 63.52
CA ALA A 559 32.01 3.83 64.45
C ALA A 559 31.84 3.37 65.91
N ASP A 560 31.04 2.32 66.14
CA ASP A 560 30.85 1.74 67.47
C ASP A 560 32.09 1.03 67.98
N GLU A 561 32.84 0.35 67.08
CA GLU A 561 34.14 -0.27 67.43
C GLU A 561 35.20 0.78 67.76
N MET A 562 35.29 1.84 66.95
CA MET A 562 36.18 2.99 67.23
C MET A 562 35.79 3.70 68.55
N ALA A 563 34.51 3.81 68.89
CA ALA A 563 34.06 4.36 70.13
C ALA A 563 34.45 3.46 71.33
N LYS A 564 34.41 2.12 71.18
CA LYS A 564 34.88 1.15 72.16
C LYS A 564 36.39 1.24 72.37
N ILE A 565 37.17 1.33 71.33
CA ILE A 565 38.63 1.50 71.39
C ILE A 565 39.01 2.80 72.05
N LYS A 566 38.32 3.92 71.73
CA LYS A 566 38.53 5.19 72.45
C LYS A 566 38.23 5.12 73.92
N LYS A 567 37.18 4.36 74.34
CA LYS A 567 36.89 4.16 75.80
C LYS A 567 37.97 3.34 76.48
N ILE A 568 38.57 2.37 75.84
CA ILE A 568 39.64 1.55 76.38
C ILE A 568 40.95 2.36 76.51
N THR A 569 41.28 3.18 75.47
CA THR A 569 42.45 4.04 75.50
C THR A 569 42.38 5.24 76.46
N ASN A 570 41.17 5.75 76.70
CA ASN A 570 40.99 6.88 77.67
C ASN A 570 40.63 6.46 79.13
N GLY A 571 40.47 5.14 79.40
CA GLY A 571 40.15 4.62 80.75
C GLY A 571 41.34 4.04 81.51
N GLY A 572 42.57 4.26 81.01
CA GLY A 572 43.82 3.84 81.65
C GLY A 572 44.64 5.02 82.21
N SER A 573 44.05 5.74 83.18
CA SER A 573 44.81 6.64 84.06
C SER A 573 44.13 6.71 85.40
#